data_1d9795403c8bec9caaa72c83debabf35
#
_entry.id   1d9795403c8bec9caaa72c83debabf35
#
_cell.length_a   1.000
_cell.length_b   1.000
_cell.length_c   1.000
_cell.angle_alpha   90.00
_cell.angle_beta   90.00
_cell.angle_gamma   90.00
#
_symmetry.space_group_name_H-M   'P 1'
#
loop_
_entity.id
_entity.type
_entity.pdbx_description
1 polymer ?
#
loop_
_entity_poly.entity_id
_entity_poly.type
_entity_poly.pdbx_seq_one_letter_code
_entity_poly.pdbx_strand_id
1 'polypeptide(L)'
;DFTAFNSTNYWTMIKNIPAVDGIVENSPEHAGPHGGKRMGVTCADCHNPNDMSLRLTRPAAINALVSRGYEKDPVQGVKATREEMRTLVCSQCHVEYYFKPTGEKVKVMGETIVDDSSKKWWNGTQKNYDEYEFWRDGNKAKEIETDGIVLTFPWSEWKKGQPFRIEMLDDYYDKVRGVFGADFTHKLTGAQIIKIQHPESELYSGGVHAANGVSCVDCHMPYVREGAKKVTQHNITSPLRDINSACKSCHKQSEDYLKAQVLDIQNSVAHDQRTAEYAIVSLIMDTKKLRDELGNMEKFQSDGKADAKKISEELKEVLELHRKAQMRADFVNAENSTGFHNPREASRMLLQAVDMARMGQTKLVEIATANGIKDFKTSNLGFEDIQKFNPGELYYKVDVNGHKAGERYYA
;
A
#
# COMPACT_ATOMS: atom_id res chain seq x y z
N ASP A 1 -2.88 -6.07 21.43
CA ASP A 1 -3.25 -7.47 21.28
C ASP A 1 -3.04 -7.92 19.84
N PHE A 2 -2.00 -8.73 19.60
CA PHE A 2 -1.61 -9.22 18.27
C PHE A 2 -2.64 -10.13 17.64
N THR A 3 -3.36 -10.89 18.43
CA THR A 3 -4.42 -11.77 17.94
C THR A 3 -5.56 -10.95 17.38
N ALA A 4 -5.97 -9.93 18.10
CA ALA A 4 -6.99 -8.99 17.63
C ALA A 4 -6.53 -8.24 16.38
N PHE A 5 -5.26 -7.78 16.32
CA PHE A 5 -4.71 -7.09 15.15
C PHE A 5 -4.72 -7.96 13.89
N ASN A 6 -4.46 -9.26 14.02
CA ASN A 6 -4.43 -10.16 12.88
C ASN A 6 -5.79 -10.78 12.53
N SER A 7 -6.80 -10.62 13.37
CA SER A 7 -8.12 -11.26 13.21
C SER A 7 -9.28 -10.28 13.06
N THR A 8 -9.05 -8.99 13.22
CA THR A 8 -10.08 -7.95 13.08
C THR A 8 -9.65 -6.87 12.11
N ASN A 9 -10.62 -6.16 11.53
CA ASN A 9 -10.27 -5.01 10.71
C ASN A 9 -9.63 -3.90 11.56
N TYR A 10 -8.81 -3.08 10.91
CA TYR A 10 -8.05 -2.00 11.52
C TYR A 10 -8.91 -1.09 12.42
N TRP A 11 -10.10 -0.71 11.96
CA TRP A 11 -10.99 0.17 12.71
C TRP A 11 -11.53 -0.46 13.98
N THR A 12 -11.93 -1.73 13.91
CA THR A 12 -12.39 -2.48 15.08
C THR A 12 -11.28 -2.65 16.10
N MET A 13 -10.07 -2.91 15.63
CA MET A 13 -8.90 -3.04 16.51
C MET A 13 -8.55 -1.73 17.21
N ILE A 14 -8.46 -0.62 16.48
CA ILE A 14 -8.16 0.72 17.06
C ILE A 14 -9.18 1.10 18.13
N LYS A 15 -10.44 0.78 17.91
CA LYS A 15 -11.51 1.02 18.87
C LYS A 15 -11.30 0.29 20.21
N ASN A 16 -10.70 -0.88 20.16
CA ASN A 16 -10.50 -1.76 21.32
C ASN A 16 -9.13 -1.59 22.00
N ILE A 17 -8.25 -0.71 21.51
CA ILE A 17 -7.00 -0.42 22.19
C ILE A 17 -7.30 0.47 23.41
N PRO A 18 -7.00 -0.01 24.64
CA PRO A 18 -7.19 0.82 25.84
C PRO A 18 -6.37 2.11 25.73
N ALA A 19 -6.94 3.22 26.19
CA ALA A 19 -6.17 4.43 26.36
C ALA A 19 -5.08 4.17 27.41
N VAL A 20 -3.83 4.37 27.04
CA VAL A 20 -2.69 4.24 27.98
C VAL A 20 -2.59 5.57 28.72
N ASP A 21 -2.94 5.58 30.01
CA ASP A 21 -2.79 6.76 30.86
C ASP A 21 -1.32 7.16 30.97
N GLY A 22 -1.01 8.40 30.70
CA GLY A 22 0.28 9.01 30.96
C GLY A 22 1.20 9.24 29.76
N ILE A 23 0.82 8.85 28.54
CA ILE A 23 1.65 9.12 27.36
C ILE A 23 0.94 10.14 26.45
N VAL A 24 1.60 11.29 26.33
CA VAL A 24 1.33 12.42 25.45
C VAL A 24 0.22 13.36 25.92
N GLU A 25 0.69 14.49 26.43
CA GLU A 25 -0.11 15.70 26.56
C GLU A 25 -0.70 16.13 25.20
N ASN A 26 -1.91 16.59 25.29
CA ASN A 26 -2.74 17.32 24.37
C ASN A 26 -2.00 18.11 23.28
N SER A 27 -1.51 17.44 22.27
CA SER A 27 -1.27 18.09 20.99
C SER A 27 -2.50 17.82 20.11
N PRO A 28 -3.26 18.85 19.70
CA PRO A 28 -4.38 18.70 18.78
C PRO A 28 -3.97 18.03 17.46
N GLU A 29 -2.69 18.15 17.10
CA GLU A 29 -2.09 17.61 15.88
C GLU A 29 -1.92 16.09 15.89
N HIS A 30 -1.94 15.49 17.09
CA HIS A 30 -1.78 14.05 17.28
C HIS A 30 -3.02 13.35 17.85
N ALA A 31 -4.07 14.09 18.13
CA ALA A 31 -5.37 13.53 18.43
C ALA A 31 -5.94 12.94 17.15
N GLY A 32 -5.69 11.66 16.92
CA GLY A 32 -6.43 10.92 15.91
C GLY A 32 -7.93 10.96 16.21
N PRO A 33 -8.79 10.50 15.28
CA PRO A 33 -10.25 10.56 15.40
C PRO A 33 -10.82 9.99 16.70
N HIS A 34 -9.99 9.42 17.52
CA HIS A 34 -10.38 8.75 18.76
C HIS A 34 -9.89 9.48 20.02
N GLY A 35 -9.36 10.72 19.93
CA GLY A 35 -8.89 11.47 21.10
C GLY A 35 -7.98 10.67 22.04
N GLY A 36 -7.59 9.48 21.61
CA GLY A 36 -6.88 8.49 22.40
C GLY A 36 -5.40 8.51 22.09
N LYS A 37 -4.66 8.29 23.11
CA LYS A 37 -3.22 8.07 23.09
C LYS A 37 -2.94 6.88 22.17
N ARG A 38 -2.30 7.11 21.03
CA ARG A 38 -1.90 6.03 20.11
C ARG A 38 -0.73 5.28 20.72
N MET A 39 -0.87 3.97 20.85
CA MET A 39 0.30 3.12 21.07
C MET A 39 1.04 2.99 19.74
N GLY A 40 2.22 3.57 19.69
CA GLY A 40 3.17 3.35 18.59
C GLY A 40 3.85 2.00 18.68
N VAL A 41 4.84 1.79 17.83
CA VAL A 41 5.73 0.62 17.89
C VAL A 41 6.49 0.66 19.22
N THR A 42 6.52 -0.48 19.94
CA THR A 42 7.20 -0.64 21.22
C THR A 42 8.45 -1.50 21.08
N CYS A 43 9.33 -1.46 22.08
CA CYS A 43 10.52 -2.33 22.10
C CYS A 43 10.15 -3.81 21.90
N ALA A 44 9.04 -4.25 22.49
CA ALA A 44 8.58 -5.62 22.44
C ALA A 44 8.06 -6.09 21.06
N ASP A 45 7.79 -5.16 20.16
CA ASP A 45 7.42 -5.50 18.77
C ASP A 45 8.60 -6.05 17.97
N CYS A 46 9.83 -5.63 18.31
CA CYS A 46 11.05 -6.02 17.62
C CYS A 46 12.02 -6.84 18.49
N HIS A 47 11.93 -6.72 19.82
CA HIS A 47 12.89 -7.32 20.75
C HIS A 47 12.21 -8.32 21.68
N ASN A 48 12.90 -9.44 21.93
CA ASN A 48 12.56 -10.36 22.98
C ASN A 48 12.86 -9.69 24.36
N PRO A 49 11.87 -9.58 25.26
CA PRO A 49 12.04 -8.89 26.54
C PRO A 49 13.05 -9.57 27.49
N ASN A 50 13.39 -10.84 27.26
CA ASN A 50 14.30 -11.57 28.13
C ASN A 50 15.78 -11.27 27.87
N ASP A 51 16.14 -11.04 26.59
CA ASP A 51 17.55 -10.94 26.17
C ASP A 51 17.80 -9.85 25.11
N MET A 52 16.75 -9.10 24.72
CA MET A 52 16.79 -8.05 23.70
C MET A 52 17.18 -8.55 22.29
N SER A 53 17.20 -9.86 22.04
CA SER A 53 17.36 -10.38 20.69
C SER A 53 16.22 -9.97 19.77
N LEU A 54 16.48 -9.88 18.47
CA LEU A 54 15.43 -9.54 17.49
C LEU A 54 14.43 -10.69 17.37
N ARG A 55 13.15 -10.32 17.29
CA ARG A 55 12.05 -11.28 17.08
C ARG A 55 10.95 -10.73 16.20
N LEU A 56 10.21 -11.62 15.59
CA LEU A 56 8.94 -11.33 14.92
C LEU A 56 7.79 -11.65 15.88
N THR A 57 6.81 -10.78 15.91
CA THR A 57 5.66 -10.90 16.81
C THR A 57 4.34 -11.02 16.07
N ARG A 58 4.32 -10.71 14.74
CA ARG A 58 3.12 -10.74 13.92
C ARG A 58 2.89 -12.13 13.31
N PRO A 59 1.82 -12.86 13.70
CA PRO A 59 1.55 -14.20 13.14
C PRO A 59 1.43 -14.21 11.62
N ALA A 60 0.85 -13.17 11.02
CA ALA A 60 0.75 -13.05 9.57
C ALA A 60 2.13 -13.04 8.90
N ALA A 61 3.08 -12.25 9.42
CA ALA A 61 4.44 -12.21 8.92
C ALA A 61 5.16 -13.56 9.07
N ILE A 62 5.04 -14.19 10.24
CA ILE A 62 5.64 -15.50 10.50
C ILE A 62 5.08 -16.54 9.53
N ASN A 63 3.77 -16.62 9.36
CA ASN A 63 3.12 -17.56 8.44
C ASN A 63 3.54 -17.32 7.00
N ALA A 64 3.61 -16.05 6.58
CA ALA A 64 4.05 -15.67 5.25
C ALA A 64 5.52 -16.05 4.99
N LEU A 65 6.41 -15.83 5.95
CA LEU A 65 7.81 -16.24 5.86
C LEU A 65 7.97 -17.77 5.82
N VAL A 66 7.18 -18.50 6.60
CA VAL A 66 7.16 -19.97 6.53
C VAL A 66 6.72 -20.44 5.13
N SER A 67 5.71 -19.82 4.53
CA SER A 67 5.28 -20.14 3.15
C SER A 67 6.36 -19.85 2.10
N ARG A 68 7.27 -18.91 2.39
CA ARG A 68 8.44 -18.61 1.55
C ARG A 68 9.59 -19.61 1.71
N GLY A 69 9.54 -20.47 2.75
CA GLY A 69 10.55 -21.47 3.01
C GLY A 69 11.46 -21.20 4.22
N TYR A 70 11.07 -20.26 5.11
CA TYR A 70 11.73 -20.12 6.40
C TYR A 70 11.25 -21.20 7.35
N GLU A 71 12.15 -21.73 8.17
CA GLU A 71 11.80 -22.64 9.27
C GLU A 71 11.25 -21.82 10.45
N LYS A 72 10.17 -22.30 11.05
CA LYS A 72 9.56 -21.66 12.22
C LYS A 72 10.48 -21.78 13.45
N ASP A 73 10.56 -20.70 14.22
CA ASP A 73 11.32 -20.62 15.47
C ASP A 73 10.42 -20.09 16.60
N PRO A 74 10.36 -20.75 17.77
CA PRO A 74 9.47 -20.37 18.86
C PRO A 74 9.89 -19.08 19.57
N VAL A 75 11.15 -18.65 19.43
CA VAL A 75 11.70 -17.45 20.09
C VAL A 75 11.73 -16.26 19.15
N GLN A 76 12.31 -16.44 17.97
CA GLN A 76 12.46 -15.36 16.98
C GLN A 76 11.29 -15.28 15.98
N GLY A 77 10.39 -16.25 15.96
CA GLY A 77 9.32 -16.39 14.99
C GLY A 77 9.73 -17.26 13.81
N VAL A 78 10.88 -17.02 13.19
CA VAL A 78 11.47 -17.86 12.14
C VAL A 78 12.99 -17.98 12.37
N LYS A 79 13.60 -19.05 11.86
CA LYS A 79 15.05 -19.21 11.80
C LYS A 79 15.61 -18.32 10.69
N ALA A 80 16.24 -17.22 11.09
CA ALA A 80 16.86 -16.25 10.20
C ALA A 80 18.19 -15.79 10.80
N THR A 81 19.12 -15.36 9.95
CA THR A 81 20.36 -14.73 10.41
C THR A 81 20.05 -13.37 11.06
N ARG A 82 21.03 -12.85 11.81
CA ARG A 82 20.90 -11.52 12.40
C ARG A 82 20.68 -10.44 11.34
N GLU A 83 21.36 -10.55 10.22
CA GLU A 83 21.25 -9.63 9.09
C GLU A 83 19.85 -9.69 8.47
N GLU A 84 19.32 -10.89 8.23
CA GLU A 84 17.94 -11.06 7.77
C GLU A 84 16.95 -10.45 8.78
N MET A 85 17.12 -10.73 10.09
CA MET A 85 16.23 -10.21 11.13
C MET A 85 16.20 -8.68 11.17
N ARG A 86 17.31 -7.98 10.87
CA ARG A 86 17.37 -6.51 10.78
C ARG A 86 16.52 -5.93 9.65
N THR A 87 16.08 -6.75 8.70
CA THR A 87 15.09 -6.41 7.69
C THR A 87 13.71 -6.93 8.08
N LEU A 88 13.62 -8.18 8.52
CA LEU A 88 12.36 -8.86 8.77
C LEU A 88 11.52 -8.24 9.90
N VAL A 89 12.16 -7.62 10.91
CA VAL A 89 11.42 -6.90 11.97
C VAL A 89 10.66 -5.68 11.43
N CYS A 90 11.11 -5.07 10.35
CA CYS A 90 10.38 -4.00 9.65
C CYS A 90 9.31 -4.61 8.72
N SER A 91 9.66 -5.71 8.06
CA SER A 91 8.80 -6.44 7.13
C SER A 91 7.56 -7.06 7.75
N GLN A 92 7.41 -7.07 9.07
CA GLN A 92 6.16 -7.51 9.69
C GLN A 92 5.04 -6.46 9.64
N CYS A 93 5.36 -5.22 9.23
CA CYS A 93 4.41 -4.13 9.07
C CYS A 93 4.55 -3.42 7.71
N HIS A 94 5.79 -3.26 7.19
CA HIS A 94 6.08 -2.61 5.91
C HIS A 94 6.00 -3.61 4.74
N VAL A 95 4.77 -3.99 4.40
CA VAL A 95 4.45 -5.07 3.45
C VAL A 95 3.12 -4.85 2.78
N GLU A 96 2.91 -5.54 1.66
CA GLU A 96 1.59 -5.74 1.10
C GLU A 96 0.80 -6.75 1.93
N TYR A 97 -0.48 -6.45 2.17
CA TYR A 97 -1.38 -7.33 2.89
C TYR A 97 -2.84 -7.14 2.50
N TYR A 98 -3.65 -8.15 2.78
CA TYR A 98 -5.10 -8.05 2.67
C TYR A 98 -5.79 -8.79 3.82
N PHE A 99 -7.07 -8.51 4.00
CA PHE A 99 -7.91 -9.15 5.01
C PHE A 99 -8.68 -10.31 4.39
N LYS A 100 -8.16 -11.52 4.61
CA LYS A 100 -8.77 -12.75 4.12
C LYS A 100 -10.00 -13.09 4.96
N PRO A 101 -11.21 -13.27 4.35
CA PRO A 101 -12.37 -13.80 5.05
C PRO A 101 -12.11 -15.22 5.57
N THR A 102 -12.52 -15.51 6.80
CA THR A 102 -12.41 -16.86 7.39
C THR A 102 -13.62 -17.74 7.06
N GLY A 103 -14.73 -17.15 6.63
CA GLY A 103 -16.00 -17.83 6.45
C GLY A 103 -16.79 -18.05 7.74
N GLU A 104 -16.25 -17.62 8.88
CA GLU A 104 -16.88 -17.75 10.19
C GLU A 104 -17.34 -16.39 10.71
N LYS A 105 -18.41 -16.40 11.52
CA LYS A 105 -18.82 -15.22 12.26
C LYS A 105 -18.04 -15.14 13.56
N VAL A 106 -17.59 -13.94 13.90
CA VAL A 106 -16.88 -13.66 15.15
C VAL A 106 -17.58 -12.54 15.90
N LYS A 107 -17.54 -12.64 17.22
CA LYS A 107 -18.04 -11.59 18.10
C LYS A 107 -16.91 -10.66 18.49
N VAL A 108 -17.10 -9.39 18.24
CA VAL A 108 -16.12 -8.35 18.58
C VAL A 108 -16.82 -7.22 19.33
N MET A 109 -16.08 -6.58 20.21
CA MET A 109 -16.56 -5.33 20.80
C MET A 109 -16.48 -4.26 19.72
N GLY A 110 -17.61 -3.77 19.32
CA GLY A 110 -17.71 -2.79 18.29
C GLY A 110 -18.95 -1.94 18.43
N GLU A 111 -19.03 -0.92 17.62
CA GLU A 111 -20.25 -0.15 17.44
C GLU A 111 -21.18 -0.88 16.52
N THR A 112 -22.46 -0.95 16.90
CA THR A 112 -23.48 -1.09 15.91
C THR A 112 -23.44 0.22 15.12
N ILE A 113 -22.86 0.22 13.94
CA ILE A 113 -23.10 1.28 12.98
C ILE A 113 -24.57 1.15 12.67
N VAL A 114 -25.39 1.93 13.37
CA VAL A 114 -26.75 2.15 12.90
C VAL A 114 -26.53 2.76 11.54
N ASP A 115 -27.06 2.11 10.53
CA ASP A 115 -27.06 2.61 9.16
C ASP A 115 -27.99 3.84 9.11
N ASP A 116 -27.53 4.88 9.74
CA ASP A 116 -28.08 6.22 9.59
C ASP A 116 -27.36 6.78 8.37
N SER A 117 -27.96 6.53 7.22
CA SER A 117 -27.49 7.06 5.93
C SER A 117 -27.33 8.59 5.94
N SER A 118 -27.87 9.28 6.95
CA SER A 118 -27.66 10.70 7.20
C SER A 118 -26.34 10.98 7.93
N LYS A 119 -25.77 10.00 8.62
CA LYS A 119 -24.48 10.09 9.31
C LYS A 119 -23.38 9.42 8.50
N LYS A 120 -23.00 10.05 7.41
CA LYS A 120 -21.76 9.72 6.71
C LYS A 120 -20.59 9.98 7.65
N TRP A 121 -20.13 8.94 8.32
CA TRP A 121 -19.07 9.02 9.34
C TRP A 121 -17.70 9.44 8.78
N TRP A 122 -17.60 9.71 7.48
CA TRP A 122 -16.47 10.37 6.88
C TRP A 122 -16.90 11.38 5.81
N ASN A 123 -16.96 12.63 6.20
CA ASN A 123 -16.99 13.75 5.27
C ASN A 123 -15.83 14.73 5.47
N GLY A 124 -14.81 14.36 6.29
CA GLY A 124 -13.65 15.20 6.56
C GLY A 124 -13.93 16.49 7.36
N THR A 125 -15.06 16.59 8.03
CA THR A 125 -15.40 17.79 8.84
C THR A 125 -15.15 17.55 10.31
N GLN A 126 -14.83 18.63 11.06
CA GLN A 126 -14.64 18.62 12.50
C GLN A 126 -15.85 18.04 13.24
N LYS A 127 -17.05 18.26 12.74
CA LYS A 127 -18.28 17.77 13.34
C LYS A 127 -18.32 16.24 13.46
N ASN A 128 -17.69 15.52 12.53
CA ASN A 128 -17.56 14.07 12.62
C ASN A 128 -16.57 13.62 13.68
N TYR A 129 -15.59 14.46 14.03
CA TYR A 129 -14.66 14.19 15.12
C TYR A 129 -15.35 14.35 16.48
N ASP A 130 -16.20 15.33 16.64
CA ASP A 130 -16.91 15.59 17.89
C ASP A 130 -17.94 14.49 18.20
N GLU A 131 -18.54 13.90 17.17
CA GLU A 131 -19.42 12.73 17.30
C GLU A 131 -18.68 11.45 17.75
N TYR A 132 -17.37 11.39 17.58
CA TYR A 132 -16.52 10.29 18.08
C TYR A 132 -16.13 10.41 19.55
N GLU A 133 -16.37 11.52 20.23
CA GLU A 133 -16.26 11.60 21.69
C GLU A 133 -17.15 10.59 22.43
N PHE A 134 -18.17 10.13 21.75
CA PHE A 134 -19.04 9.03 22.13
C PHE A 134 -18.31 7.75 22.61
N TRP A 135 -17.07 7.52 22.16
CA TRP A 135 -16.28 6.36 22.54
C TRP A 135 -15.51 6.50 23.85
N ARG A 136 -15.35 7.71 24.34
CA ARG A 136 -14.65 7.96 25.60
C ARG A 136 -15.35 7.37 26.83
N ASP A 137 -16.66 7.27 26.78
CA ASP A 137 -17.46 6.94 27.96
C ASP A 137 -17.60 5.44 28.23
N GLY A 138 -16.92 4.55 27.52
CA GLY A 138 -16.89 3.10 27.77
C GLY A 138 -18.27 2.41 27.78
N ASN A 139 -19.35 3.16 27.76
CA ASN A 139 -20.70 2.71 28.05
C ASN A 139 -21.50 2.25 26.82
N LYS A 140 -20.93 2.30 25.64
CA LYS A 140 -21.69 2.07 24.39
C LYS A 140 -21.04 1.08 23.42
N ALA A 141 -19.90 0.50 23.77
CA ALA A 141 -19.38 -0.63 23.01
C ALA A 141 -20.32 -1.83 23.19
N LYS A 142 -20.89 -2.31 22.09
CA LYS A 142 -21.71 -3.52 22.08
C LYS A 142 -20.93 -4.65 21.48
N GLU A 143 -21.18 -5.86 21.96
CA GLU A 143 -20.76 -7.06 21.24
C GLU A 143 -21.53 -7.11 19.92
N ILE A 144 -20.82 -7.09 18.81
CA ILE A 144 -21.37 -7.23 17.47
C ILE A 144 -20.84 -8.50 16.83
N GLU A 145 -21.67 -9.13 16.03
CA GLU A 145 -21.27 -10.25 15.18
C GLU A 145 -20.84 -9.69 13.82
N THR A 146 -19.64 -10.04 13.38
CA THR A 146 -19.10 -9.63 12.09
C THR A 146 -18.46 -10.82 11.39
N ASP A 147 -18.20 -10.71 10.10
CA ASP A 147 -17.42 -11.70 9.39
C ASP A 147 -16.02 -11.76 9.97
N GLY A 148 -15.56 -12.96 10.27
CA GLY A 148 -14.19 -13.20 10.68
C GLY A 148 -13.23 -12.93 9.51
N ILE A 149 -12.16 -12.22 9.81
CA ILE A 149 -11.09 -11.93 8.86
C ILE A 149 -9.73 -12.21 9.49
N VAL A 150 -8.76 -12.54 8.66
CA VAL A 150 -7.37 -12.72 9.08
C VAL A 150 -6.45 -11.92 8.17
N LEU A 151 -5.52 -11.20 8.78
CA LEU A 151 -4.48 -10.49 8.05
C LEU A 151 -3.58 -11.51 7.34
N THR A 152 -3.40 -11.34 6.03
CA THR A 152 -2.66 -12.26 5.18
C THR A 152 -1.70 -11.49 4.27
N PHE A 153 -0.45 -11.95 4.19
CA PHE A 153 0.52 -11.41 3.26
C PHE A 153 0.56 -12.27 2.00
N PRO A 154 0.55 -11.69 0.79
CA PRO A 154 0.50 -12.42 -0.48
C PRO A 154 1.88 -12.94 -0.91
N TRP A 155 2.57 -13.66 -0.02
CA TRP A 155 3.97 -14.05 -0.19
C TRP A 155 4.22 -15.51 -0.58
N SER A 156 3.17 -16.33 -0.77
CA SER A 156 3.36 -17.76 -1.05
C SER A 156 4.12 -18.05 -2.35
N GLU A 157 4.00 -17.14 -3.33
CA GLU A 157 4.69 -17.27 -4.62
C GLU A 157 6.13 -16.70 -4.57
N TRP A 158 6.45 -15.95 -3.52
CA TRP A 158 7.78 -15.37 -3.31
C TRP A 158 8.63 -16.27 -2.43
N LYS A 159 9.64 -16.92 -3.01
CA LYS A 159 10.49 -17.88 -2.29
C LYS A 159 11.71 -17.21 -1.65
N LYS A 160 12.19 -17.80 -0.55
CA LYS A 160 13.42 -17.36 0.14
C LYS A 160 14.59 -17.30 -0.85
N GLY A 161 15.39 -16.24 -0.76
CA GLY A 161 16.55 -16.04 -1.64
C GLY A 161 16.26 -15.51 -3.05
N GLN A 162 15.00 -15.26 -3.38
CA GLN A 162 14.62 -14.64 -4.65
C GLN A 162 14.23 -13.18 -4.44
N PRO A 163 14.58 -12.27 -5.37
CA PRO A 163 14.04 -10.93 -5.39
C PRO A 163 12.54 -11.01 -5.72
N PHE A 164 11.76 -10.13 -5.09
CA PHE A 164 10.34 -9.99 -5.41
C PHE A 164 10.12 -9.51 -6.85
N ARG A 165 9.03 -9.96 -7.45
CA ARG A 165 8.50 -9.49 -8.72
C ARG A 165 6.99 -9.32 -8.61
N ILE A 166 6.45 -8.27 -9.24
CA ILE A 166 5.01 -7.94 -9.17
C ILE A 166 4.14 -9.07 -9.73
N GLU A 167 4.65 -9.87 -10.66
CA GLU A 167 3.98 -11.04 -11.22
C GLU A 167 3.65 -12.09 -10.14
N MET A 168 4.42 -12.14 -9.06
CA MET A 168 4.12 -13.02 -7.91
C MET A 168 2.82 -12.60 -7.20
N LEU A 169 2.49 -11.29 -7.20
CA LEU A 169 1.19 -10.83 -6.71
C LEU A 169 0.06 -11.16 -7.69
N ASP A 170 0.28 -11.00 -9.00
CA ASP A 170 -0.70 -11.43 -10.01
C ASP A 170 -1.07 -12.90 -9.77
N ASP A 171 -0.06 -13.78 -9.69
CA ASP A 171 -0.24 -15.22 -9.49
C ASP A 171 -0.95 -15.53 -8.17
N TYR A 172 -0.59 -14.81 -7.10
CA TYR A 172 -1.21 -15.01 -5.80
C TYR A 172 -2.69 -14.60 -5.81
N TYR A 173 -2.99 -13.38 -6.24
CA TYR A 173 -4.36 -12.87 -6.24
C TYR A 173 -5.26 -13.59 -7.25
N ASP A 174 -4.71 -14.11 -8.35
CA ASP A 174 -5.46 -14.95 -9.27
C ASP A 174 -5.83 -16.31 -8.64
N LYS A 175 -4.93 -16.92 -7.85
CA LYS A 175 -5.20 -18.16 -7.12
C LYS A 175 -6.26 -18.00 -6.01
N VAL A 176 -6.25 -16.88 -5.30
CA VAL A 176 -7.18 -16.64 -4.18
C VAL A 176 -8.46 -15.92 -4.61
N ARG A 177 -8.67 -15.70 -5.89
CA ARG A 177 -9.83 -14.92 -6.42
C ARG A 177 -11.19 -15.44 -5.96
N GLY A 178 -11.33 -16.73 -5.71
CA GLY A 178 -12.56 -17.32 -5.16
C GLY A 178 -12.81 -17.01 -3.68
N VAL A 179 -11.78 -16.55 -2.95
CA VAL A 179 -11.81 -16.20 -1.52
C VAL A 179 -11.74 -14.69 -1.32
N PHE A 180 -10.87 -14.04 -2.10
CA PHE A 180 -10.67 -12.61 -2.08
C PHE A 180 -10.62 -12.09 -3.52
N GLY A 181 -11.73 -11.51 -3.97
CA GLY A 181 -11.84 -11.01 -5.35
C GLY A 181 -11.24 -9.65 -5.58
N ALA A 182 -11.47 -8.72 -4.65
CA ALA A 182 -11.02 -7.33 -4.73
C ALA A 182 -11.29 -6.60 -3.42
N ASP A 183 -10.57 -5.49 -3.20
CA ASP A 183 -10.89 -4.54 -2.14
C ASP A 183 -12.13 -3.72 -2.50
N PHE A 184 -12.27 -3.37 -3.77
CA PHE A 184 -13.46 -2.66 -4.24
C PHE A 184 -13.70 -2.85 -5.75
N THR A 185 -14.93 -2.55 -6.16
CA THR A 185 -15.30 -2.48 -7.58
C THR A 185 -15.22 -1.05 -8.06
N HIS A 186 -14.42 -0.80 -9.09
CA HIS A 186 -14.26 0.55 -9.65
C HIS A 186 -15.56 1.07 -10.26
N LYS A 187 -16.05 2.20 -9.76
CA LYS A 187 -17.41 2.71 -10.10
C LYS A 187 -17.62 2.96 -11.59
N LEU A 188 -16.62 3.50 -12.29
CA LEU A 188 -16.75 3.86 -13.70
C LEU A 188 -16.59 2.66 -14.63
N THR A 189 -15.65 1.76 -14.33
CA THR A 189 -15.31 0.66 -15.22
C THR A 189 -15.96 -0.67 -14.85
N GLY A 190 -16.19 -0.91 -13.56
CA GLY A 190 -16.61 -2.20 -13.03
C GLY A 190 -15.45 -3.16 -12.74
N ALA A 191 -14.21 -2.74 -12.94
CA ALA A 191 -13.05 -3.56 -12.64
C ALA A 191 -12.94 -3.87 -11.15
N GLN A 192 -12.52 -5.09 -10.84
CA GLN A 192 -12.26 -5.55 -9.47
C GLN A 192 -10.85 -5.16 -9.07
N ILE A 193 -10.69 -4.13 -8.23
CA ILE A 193 -9.41 -3.50 -7.93
C ILE A 193 -8.83 -4.02 -6.62
N ILE A 194 -7.54 -4.33 -6.64
CA ILE A 194 -6.70 -4.54 -5.47
C ILE A 194 -6.10 -3.20 -5.06
N LYS A 195 -6.28 -2.82 -3.80
CA LYS A 195 -5.60 -1.67 -3.19
C LYS A 195 -4.30 -2.14 -2.54
N ILE A 196 -3.20 -1.65 -3.02
CA ILE A 196 -1.89 -1.94 -2.42
C ILE A 196 -1.70 -1.08 -1.16
N GLN A 197 -1.07 -1.66 -0.14
CA GLN A 197 -0.91 -1.02 1.16
C GLN A 197 0.42 -0.24 1.24
N HIS A 198 1.51 -0.86 1.68
CA HIS A 198 2.83 -0.22 1.77
C HIS A 198 3.95 -1.27 1.60
N PRO A 199 4.25 -1.64 0.34
CA PRO A 199 5.04 -2.83 -0.02
C PRO A 199 6.55 -2.56 -0.03
N GLU A 200 7.08 -1.89 1.00
CA GLU A 200 8.51 -1.54 1.06
C GLU A 200 9.39 -2.78 1.05
N SER A 201 9.00 -3.83 1.77
CA SER A 201 9.80 -5.06 1.85
C SER A 201 9.91 -5.79 0.52
N GLU A 202 8.82 -5.80 -0.22
CA GLU A 202 8.75 -6.41 -1.55
C GLU A 202 9.65 -5.65 -2.52
N LEU A 203 9.47 -4.32 -2.62
CA LEU A 203 10.28 -3.51 -3.54
C LEU A 203 11.75 -3.55 -3.18
N TYR A 204 12.07 -3.38 -1.88
CA TYR A 204 13.45 -3.37 -1.38
C TYR A 204 14.23 -4.65 -1.72
N SER A 205 13.58 -5.80 -1.67
CA SER A 205 14.21 -7.12 -1.78
C SER A 205 15.02 -7.34 -3.06
N GLY A 206 14.66 -6.64 -4.14
CA GLY A 206 15.36 -6.70 -5.44
C GLY A 206 16.30 -5.53 -5.69
N GLY A 207 16.44 -4.62 -4.72
CA GLY A 207 17.28 -3.43 -4.82
C GLY A 207 18.76 -3.71 -4.65
N VAL A 208 19.60 -2.77 -5.11
CA VAL A 208 21.06 -2.89 -5.04
C VAL A 208 21.56 -3.00 -3.59
N HIS A 209 20.94 -2.29 -2.66
CA HIS A 209 21.31 -2.34 -1.24
C HIS A 209 20.98 -3.71 -0.63
N ALA A 210 19.79 -4.24 -0.89
CA ALA A 210 19.43 -5.58 -0.44
C ALA A 210 20.37 -6.66 -1.01
N ALA A 211 20.72 -6.57 -2.29
CA ALA A 211 21.64 -7.50 -2.94
C ALA A 211 23.06 -7.46 -2.35
N ASN A 212 23.43 -6.37 -1.69
CA ASN A 212 24.71 -6.21 -0.98
C ASN A 212 24.61 -6.40 0.54
N GLY A 213 23.52 -6.99 1.04
CA GLY A 213 23.34 -7.33 2.45
C GLY A 213 23.07 -6.13 3.36
N VAL A 214 22.72 -4.97 2.81
CA VAL A 214 22.31 -3.81 3.61
C VAL A 214 20.87 -4.05 4.11
N SER A 215 20.63 -3.84 5.37
CA SER A 215 19.29 -4.02 5.98
C SER A 215 18.53 -2.70 6.10
N CYS A 216 17.23 -2.77 6.35
CA CYS A 216 16.41 -1.59 6.64
C CYS A 216 17.00 -0.77 7.80
N VAL A 217 17.47 -1.47 8.83
CA VAL A 217 18.06 -0.86 10.03
C VAL A 217 19.35 -0.07 9.71
N ASP A 218 20.14 -0.49 8.72
CA ASP A 218 21.40 0.20 8.39
C ASP A 218 21.19 1.62 7.88
N CYS A 219 20.04 1.85 7.22
CA CYS A 219 19.67 3.17 6.72
C CYS A 219 18.73 3.94 7.67
N HIS A 220 17.68 3.28 8.20
CA HIS A 220 16.63 3.94 8.99
C HIS A 220 16.93 4.00 10.49
N MET A 221 17.90 3.21 10.97
CA MET A 221 18.38 3.17 12.35
C MET A 221 19.91 3.08 12.37
N PRO A 222 20.62 4.05 11.76
CA PRO A 222 22.08 3.97 11.60
C PRO A 222 22.79 3.95 12.96
N TYR A 223 24.03 3.52 12.95
CA TYR A 223 24.87 3.61 14.13
C TYR A 223 25.32 5.04 14.39
N VAL A 224 25.06 5.51 15.60
CA VAL A 224 25.53 6.80 16.11
C VAL A 224 26.46 6.61 17.32
N ARG A 225 27.21 7.64 17.66
CA ARG A 225 28.05 7.63 18.85
C ARG A 225 27.38 8.37 19.99
N GLU A 226 27.31 7.70 21.15
CA GLU A 226 26.94 8.30 22.42
C GLU A 226 28.10 8.19 23.38
N GLY A 227 28.89 9.24 23.48
CA GLY A 227 30.15 9.21 24.17
C GLY A 227 31.16 8.22 23.54
N ALA A 228 31.67 7.27 24.33
CA ALA A 228 32.57 6.22 23.85
C ALA A 228 31.83 5.02 23.19
N LYS A 229 30.50 4.94 23.28
CA LYS A 229 29.73 3.81 22.78
C LYS A 229 29.20 4.06 21.36
N LYS A 230 29.12 3.01 20.57
CA LYS A 230 28.42 2.96 19.29
C LYS A 230 27.07 2.27 19.52
N VAL A 231 25.98 2.99 19.27
CA VAL A 231 24.61 2.51 19.50
C VAL A 231 23.80 2.63 18.21
N THR A 232 22.80 1.80 18.05
CA THR A 232 21.81 1.93 16.97
C THR A 232 20.83 3.03 17.34
N GLN A 233 20.63 4.00 16.45
CA GLN A 233 19.66 5.07 16.64
C GLN A 233 18.23 4.50 16.50
N HIS A 234 17.42 4.63 17.55
CA HIS A 234 16.04 4.13 17.55
C HIS A 234 15.01 5.20 17.15
N ASN A 235 15.46 6.37 16.76
CA ASN A 235 14.59 7.38 16.15
C ASN A 235 14.40 7.03 14.67
N ILE A 236 13.48 6.13 14.38
CA ILE A 236 13.21 5.61 13.02
C ILE A 236 12.71 6.77 12.16
N THR A 237 13.50 7.17 11.17
CA THR A 237 13.22 8.32 10.33
C THR A 237 13.79 8.14 8.92
N SER A 238 13.47 9.09 8.02
CA SER A 238 14.10 9.12 6.70
C SER A 238 15.63 9.26 6.80
N PRO A 239 16.41 8.41 6.09
CA PRO A 239 17.87 8.52 6.06
C PRO A 239 18.38 9.87 5.55
N LEU A 240 17.57 10.62 4.80
CA LEU A 240 17.92 11.96 4.31
C LEU A 240 18.00 13.02 5.42
N ARG A 241 17.57 12.71 6.64
CA ARG A 241 17.73 13.59 7.80
C ARG A 241 19.12 13.48 8.43
N ASP A 242 19.80 12.34 8.22
CA ASP A 242 21.16 12.11 8.72
C ASP A 242 21.95 11.27 7.70
N ILE A 243 22.26 11.88 6.58
CA ILE A 243 23.03 11.27 5.48
C ILE A 243 24.42 10.81 5.96
N ASN A 244 25.00 11.55 6.91
CA ASN A 244 26.32 11.21 7.44
C ASN A 244 26.33 9.85 8.15
N SER A 245 25.36 9.60 9.01
CA SER A 245 25.28 8.32 9.73
C SER A 245 24.74 7.19 8.86
N ALA A 246 23.73 7.48 8.03
CA ALA A 246 23.05 6.47 7.22
C ALA A 246 23.85 6.07 5.97
N CYS A 247 24.30 7.04 5.17
CA CYS A 247 24.88 6.78 3.86
C CYS A 247 26.41 6.75 3.88
N LYS A 248 27.05 7.70 4.56
CA LYS A 248 28.51 7.88 4.51
C LYS A 248 29.29 6.85 5.32
N SER A 249 28.60 5.98 6.06
CA SER A 249 29.22 4.78 6.62
C SER A 249 29.81 3.85 5.52
N CYS A 250 29.21 3.85 4.32
CA CYS A 250 29.65 3.09 3.16
C CYS A 250 30.09 3.98 2.00
N HIS A 251 29.39 5.08 1.73
CA HIS A 251 29.65 5.99 0.61
C HIS A 251 30.67 7.09 0.96
N LYS A 252 31.57 7.41 0.03
CA LYS A 252 32.65 8.41 0.21
C LYS A 252 32.31 9.79 -0.34
N GLN A 253 31.23 9.90 -1.13
CA GLN A 253 30.80 11.14 -1.76
C GLN A 253 30.34 12.17 -0.70
N SER A 254 30.23 13.42 -1.12
CA SER A 254 29.67 14.47 -0.26
C SER A 254 28.21 14.23 0.05
N GLU A 255 27.73 14.81 1.14
CA GLU A 255 26.33 14.73 1.55
C GLU A 255 25.39 15.30 0.49
N ASP A 256 25.74 16.47 -0.08
CA ASP A 256 24.98 17.10 -1.14
C ASP A 256 24.88 16.22 -2.40
N TYR A 257 25.98 15.56 -2.77
CA TYR A 257 25.97 14.64 -3.90
C TYR A 257 25.02 13.46 -3.64
N LEU A 258 25.12 12.81 -2.48
CA LEU A 258 24.27 11.67 -2.13
C LEU A 258 22.80 12.07 -2.08
N LYS A 259 22.48 13.23 -1.50
CA LYS A 259 21.14 13.77 -1.49
C LYS A 259 20.61 14.04 -2.91
N ALA A 260 21.43 14.64 -3.77
CA ALA A 260 21.06 14.90 -5.16
C ALA A 260 20.76 13.60 -5.91
N GLN A 261 21.56 12.53 -5.70
CA GLN A 261 21.30 11.22 -6.32
C GLN A 261 19.98 10.59 -5.87
N VAL A 262 19.64 10.68 -4.58
CA VAL A 262 18.35 10.20 -4.07
C VAL A 262 17.20 10.96 -4.74
N LEU A 263 17.29 12.30 -4.80
CA LEU A 263 16.26 13.14 -5.39
C LEU A 263 16.11 12.90 -6.90
N ASP A 264 17.21 12.68 -7.62
CA ASP A 264 17.18 12.36 -9.05
C ASP A 264 16.44 11.04 -9.32
N ILE A 265 16.77 9.99 -8.57
CA ILE A 265 16.06 8.70 -8.62
C ILE A 265 14.58 8.89 -8.35
N GLN A 266 14.22 9.57 -7.27
CA GLN A 266 12.83 9.78 -6.90
C GLN A 266 12.06 10.62 -7.93
N ASN A 267 12.69 11.63 -8.52
CA ASN A 267 12.08 12.44 -9.58
C ASN A 267 11.84 11.63 -10.86
N SER A 268 12.80 10.77 -11.22
CA SER A 268 12.64 9.87 -12.36
C SER A 268 11.46 8.93 -12.19
N VAL A 269 11.37 8.27 -11.02
CA VAL A 269 10.26 7.36 -10.72
C VAL A 269 8.93 8.11 -10.63
N ALA A 270 8.91 9.31 -10.06
CA ALA A 270 7.70 10.14 -10.02
C ALA A 270 7.21 10.55 -11.42
N HIS A 271 8.12 10.78 -12.37
CA HIS A 271 7.77 11.00 -13.77
C HIS A 271 7.13 9.77 -14.40
N ASP A 272 7.75 8.59 -14.22
CA ASP A 272 7.21 7.33 -14.72
C ASP A 272 5.84 7.04 -14.10
N GLN A 273 5.68 7.30 -12.80
CA GLN A 273 4.41 7.16 -12.06
C GLN A 273 3.30 7.99 -12.71
N ARG A 274 3.58 9.26 -13.00
CA ARG A 274 2.58 10.13 -13.63
C ARG A 274 2.23 9.66 -15.04
N THR A 275 3.20 9.17 -15.78
CA THR A 275 2.97 8.61 -17.12
C THR A 275 2.01 7.43 -17.05
N ALA A 276 2.21 6.53 -16.08
CA ALA A 276 1.33 5.40 -15.84
C ALA A 276 -0.08 5.83 -15.40
N GLU A 277 -0.18 6.79 -14.48
CA GLU A 277 -1.46 7.34 -14.02
C GLU A 277 -2.29 7.91 -15.17
N TYR A 278 -1.70 8.73 -16.04
CA TYR A 278 -2.42 9.27 -17.20
C TYR A 278 -2.85 8.20 -18.20
N ALA A 279 -2.03 7.18 -18.41
CA ALA A 279 -2.41 6.06 -19.26
C ALA A 279 -3.60 5.28 -18.67
N ILE A 280 -3.59 5.02 -17.36
CA ILE A 280 -4.68 4.33 -16.66
C ILE A 280 -5.95 5.18 -16.66
N VAL A 281 -5.86 6.50 -16.39
CA VAL A 281 -7.03 7.39 -16.43
C VAL A 281 -7.63 7.44 -17.83
N SER A 282 -6.79 7.45 -18.89
CA SER A 282 -7.27 7.35 -20.27
C SER A 282 -8.06 6.07 -20.50
N LEU A 283 -7.52 4.92 -20.06
CA LEU A 283 -8.23 3.63 -20.14
C LEU A 283 -9.55 3.64 -19.36
N ILE A 284 -9.57 4.20 -18.16
CA ILE A 284 -10.79 4.31 -17.32
C ILE A 284 -11.88 5.10 -18.05
N MET A 285 -11.53 6.25 -18.61
CA MET A 285 -12.50 7.13 -19.29
C MET A 285 -13.02 6.49 -20.58
N ASP A 286 -12.14 5.83 -21.35
CA ASP A 286 -12.52 5.13 -22.57
C ASP A 286 -13.38 3.88 -22.25
N THR A 287 -13.05 3.16 -21.19
CA THR A 287 -13.87 2.02 -20.71
C THR A 287 -15.25 2.50 -20.29
N LYS A 288 -15.34 3.60 -19.54
CA LYS A 288 -16.62 4.19 -19.17
C LYS A 288 -17.45 4.54 -20.40
N LYS A 289 -16.84 5.21 -21.39
CA LYS A 289 -17.49 5.60 -22.64
C LYS A 289 -18.08 4.38 -23.35
N LEU A 290 -17.29 3.31 -23.54
CA LEU A 290 -17.76 2.11 -24.21
C LEU A 290 -18.87 1.38 -23.40
N ARG A 291 -18.74 1.33 -22.08
CA ARG A 291 -19.78 0.77 -21.20
C ARG A 291 -21.13 1.48 -21.38
N ASP A 292 -21.12 2.81 -21.46
CA ASP A 292 -22.33 3.60 -21.66
C ASP A 292 -22.96 3.31 -23.03
N GLU A 293 -22.13 3.19 -24.10
CA GLU A 293 -22.59 2.85 -25.44
C GLU A 293 -23.17 1.42 -25.52
N LEU A 294 -22.48 0.43 -24.94
CA LEU A 294 -22.98 -0.96 -24.87
C LEU A 294 -24.28 -1.05 -24.07
N GLY A 295 -24.40 -0.30 -22.98
CA GLY A 295 -25.62 -0.27 -22.15
C GLY A 295 -26.90 0.21 -22.87
N ASN A 296 -26.71 0.96 -23.95
CA ASN A 296 -27.81 1.39 -24.82
C ASN A 296 -28.24 0.33 -25.85
N MET A 297 -27.48 -0.74 -26.01
CA MET A 297 -27.80 -1.82 -26.98
C MET A 297 -28.69 -2.90 -26.36
N GLU A 298 -29.72 -3.29 -27.03
CA GLU A 298 -30.72 -4.28 -26.56
C GLU A 298 -30.10 -5.59 -26.07
N LYS A 299 -29.05 -6.11 -26.75
CA LYS A 299 -28.34 -7.33 -26.35
C LYS A 299 -27.64 -7.27 -25.00
N PHE A 300 -27.28 -6.06 -24.53
CA PHE A 300 -26.70 -5.81 -23.24
C PHE A 300 -27.66 -5.28 -22.18
N GLN A 301 -28.96 -5.45 -22.46
CA GLN A 301 -30.03 -5.07 -21.55
C GLN A 301 -30.72 -6.30 -20.93
N SER A 302 -31.31 -6.09 -19.77
CA SER A 302 -32.26 -6.97 -19.10
C SER A 302 -33.41 -6.09 -18.58
N ASP A 303 -34.65 -6.46 -18.93
CA ASP A 303 -35.84 -5.68 -18.57
C ASP A 303 -35.76 -4.19 -19.00
N GLY A 304 -35.19 -3.93 -20.17
CA GLY A 304 -35.07 -2.58 -20.74
C GLY A 304 -34.00 -1.69 -20.04
N LYS A 305 -33.16 -2.27 -19.20
CA LYS A 305 -32.08 -1.57 -18.52
C LYS A 305 -30.73 -2.22 -18.81
N ALA A 306 -29.65 -1.41 -18.78
CA ALA A 306 -28.28 -1.90 -18.96
C ALA A 306 -27.98 -3.01 -17.93
N ASP A 307 -27.52 -4.16 -18.43
CA ASP A 307 -27.14 -5.30 -17.63
C ASP A 307 -25.63 -5.25 -17.38
N ALA A 308 -25.25 -4.82 -16.17
CA ALA A 308 -23.86 -4.68 -15.78
C ALA A 308 -23.05 -5.99 -15.89
N LYS A 309 -23.69 -7.15 -15.71
CA LYS A 309 -23.03 -8.46 -15.81
C LYS A 309 -22.69 -8.81 -17.25
N LYS A 310 -23.63 -8.63 -18.19
CA LYS A 310 -23.39 -8.86 -19.61
C LYS A 310 -22.31 -7.93 -20.15
N ILE A 311 -22.35 -6.65 -19.76
CA ILE A 311 -21.36 -5.65 -20.17
C ILE A 311 -19.98 -5.99 -19.57
N SER A 312 -19.91 -6.41 -18.32
CA SER A 312 -18.63 -6.77 -17.68
C SER A 312 -18.03 -8.04 -18.29
N GLU A 313 -18.83 -9.00 -18.72
CA GLU A 313 -18.32 -10.19 -19.42
C GLU A 313 -17.75 -9.81 -20.80
N GLU A 314 -18.43 -8.93 -21.55
CA GLU A 314 -17.93 -8.40 -22.84
C GLU A 314 -16.60 -7.64 -22.67
N LEU A 315 -16.44 -6.90 -21.58
CA LEU A 315 -15.25 -6.09 -21.29
C LEU A 315 -14.21 -6.83 -20.43
N LYS A 316 -14.36 -8.11 -20.18
CA LYS A 316 -13.57 -8.87 -19.21
C LYS A 316 -12.06 -8.70 -19.35
N GLU A 317 -11.52 -8.80 -20.55
CA GLU A 317 -10.09 -8.63 -20.80
C GLU A 317 -9.63 -7.19 -20.47
N VAL A 318 -10.44 -6.20 -20.81
CA VAL A 318 -10.14 -4.78 -20.50
C VAL A 318 -10.14 -4.54 -18.99
N LEU A 319 -11.13 -5.09 -18.28
CA LEU A 319 -11.25 -4.96 -16.83
C LEU A 319 -10.08 -5.62 -16.11
N GLU A 320 -9.58 -6.74 -16.63
CA GLU A 320 -8.40 -7.41 -16.10
C GLU A 320 -7.11 -6.61 -16.35
N LEU A 321 -6.95 -6.04 -17.55
CA LEU A 321 -5.83 -5.15 -17.85
C LEU A 321 -5.85 -3.90 -16.96
N HIS A 322 -7.03 -3.31 -16.73
CA HIS A 322 -7.19 -2.20 -15.80
C HIS A 322 -6.76 -2.59 -14.38
N ARG A 323 -7.27 -3.73 -13.86
CA ARG A 323 -6.90 -4.25 -12.54
C ARG A 323 -5.40 -4.35 -12.37
N LYS A 324 -4.71 -5.00 -13.32
CA LYS A 324 -3.27 -5.25 -13.26
C LYS A 324 -2.44 -3.98 -13.47
N ALA A 325 -2.88 -3.08 -14.35
CA ALA A 325 -2.22 -1.80 -14.55
C ALA A 325 -2.30 -0.93 -13.29
N GLN A 326 -3.49 -0.82 -12.70
CA GLN A 326 -3.68 -0.04 -11.49
C GLN A 326 -2.93 -0.62 -10.29
N MET A 327 -2.91 -1.93 -10.11
CA MET A 327 -2.14 -2.59 -9.05
C MET A 327 -0.65 -2.24 -9.13
N ARG A 328 -0.07 -2.17 -10.33
CA ARG A 328 1.35 -1.80 -10.53
C ARG A 328 1.63 -0.35 -10.19
N ALA A 329 0.78 0.56 -10.67
CA ALA A 329 0.92 1.98 -10.36
C ALA A 329 0.70 2.24 -8.87
N ASP A 330 -0.31 1.60 -8.27
CA ASP A 330 -0.62 1.71 -6.85
C ASP A 330 0.51 1.14 -5.98
N PHE A 331 1.16 0.06 -6.41
CA PHE A 331 2.31 -0.54 -5.72
C PHE A 331 3.47 0.47 -5.58
N VAL A 332 3.85 1.12 -6.66
CA VAL A 332 4.94 2.10 -6.63
C VAL A 332 4.53 3.37 -5.88
N ASN A 333 3.26 3.78 -5.99
CA ASN A 333 2.74 4.95 -5.29
C ASN A 333 2.61 4.73 -3.77
N ALA A 334 2.24 3.52 -3.36
CA ALA A 334 2.05 3.16 -1.95
C ALA A 334 3.37 2.89 -1.22
N GLU A 335 4.42 2.59 -1.95
CA GLU A 335 5.77 2.38 -1.44
C GLU A 335 6.42 3.73 -1.09
N ASN A 336 6.81 3.91 0.17
CA ASN A 336 7.13 5.22 0.74
C ASN A 336 8.49 5.81 0.33
N SER A 337 9.35 5.09 -0.41
CA SER A 337 10.63 5.63 -0.87
C SER A 337 10.56 6.39 -2.19
N THR A 338 9.40 6.45 -2.83
CA THR A 338 9.23 6.94 -4.20
C THR A 338 10.20 6.19 -5.16
N GLY A 339 10.24 4.87 -5.00
CA GLY A 339 11.05 3.96 -5.81
C GLY A 339 12.55 3.91 -5.46
N PHE A 340 13.04 4.67 -4.48
CA PHE A 340 14.47 4.64 -4.12
C PHE A 340 14.93 3.25 -3.67
N HIS A 341 14.08 2.48 -3.02
CA HIS A 341 14.40 1.12 -2.57
C HIS A 341 14.80 0.20 -3.74
N ASN A 342 14.19 0.36 -4.92
CA ASN A 342 14.54 -0.36 -6.14
C ASN A 342 14.02 0.38 -7.38
N PRO A 343 14.70 1.42 -7.83
CA PRO A 343 14.22 2.26 -8.94
C PRO A 343 14.03 1.49 -10.24
N ARG A 344 14.88 0.49 -10.48
CA ARG A 344 14.79 -0.35 -11.67
C ARG A 344 13.49 -1.15 -11.72
N GLU A 345 13.09 -1.74 -10.61
CA GLU A 345 11.85 -2.52 -10.53
C GLU A 345 10.62 -1.59 -10.52
N ALA A 346 10.70 -0.45 -9.83
CA ALA A 346 9.64 0.56 -9.84
C ALA A 346 9.34 1.02 -11.27
N SER A 347 10.36 1.47 -12.03
CA SER A 347 10.17 1.88 -13.42
C SER A 347 9.67 0.73 -14.31
N ARG A 348 10.14 -0.51 -14.09
CA ARG A 348 9.66 -1.69 -14.85
C ARG A 348 8.16 -1.92 -14.63
N MET A 349 7.69 -1.83 -13.38
CA MET A 349 6.26 -1.96 -13.07
C MET A 349 5.42 -0.86 -13.71
N LEU A 350 5.90 0.38 -13.67
CA LEU A 350 5.20 1.52 -14.25
C LEU A 350 5.11 1.43 -15.78
N LEU A 351 6.19 0.98 -16.43
CA LEU A 351 6.16 0.71 -17.87
C LEU A 351 5.15 -0.39 -18.23
N GLN A 352 5.08 -1.47 -17.42
CA GLN A 352 4.05 -2.50 -17.61
C GLN A 352 2.64 -1.94 -17.41
N ALA A 353 2.44 -1.03 -16.46
CA ALA A 353 1.14 -0.39 -16.24
C ALA A 353 0.71 0.43 -17.47
N VAL A 354 1.63 1.20 -18.06
CA VAL A 354 1.40 1.93 -19.31
C VAL A 354 1.02 0.99 -20.45
N ASP A 355 1.80 -0.08 -20.63
CA ASP A 355 1.59 -1.07 -21.70
C ASP A 355 0.21 -1.74 -21.56
N MET A 356 -0.12 -2.24 -20.37
CA MET A 356 -1.43 -2.81 -20.07
C MET A 356 -2.59 -1.84 -20.32
N ALA A 357 -2.42 -0.56 -19.96
CA ALA A 357 -3.43 0.45 -20.21
C ALA A 357 -3.64 0.68 -21.72
N ARG A 358 -2.57 0.74 -22.51
CA ARG A 358 -2.65 0.88 -23.97
C ARG A 358 -3.20 -0.37 -24.66
N MET A 359 -2.83 -1.56 -24.19
CA MET A 359 -3.46 -2.82 -24.63
C MET A 359 -4.96 -2.82 -24.36
N GLY A 360 -5.38 -2.35 -23.16
CA GLY A 360 -6.80 -2.20 -22.82
C GLY A 360 -7.53 -1.25 -23.78
N GLN A 361 -6.92 -0.13 -24.13
CA GLN A 361 -7.49 0.79 -25.13
C GLN A 361 -7.61 0.16 -26.51
N THR A 362 -6.63 -0.62 -26.94
CA THR A 362 -6.71 -1.38 -28.21
C THR A 362 -7.89 -2.37 -28.17
N LYS A 363 -8.04 -3.11 -27.07
CA LYS A 363 -9.16 -4.03 -26.88
C LYS A 363 -10.54 -3.32 -26.90
N LEU A 364 -10.64 -2.12 -26.33
CA LEU A 364 -11.85 -1.33 -26.41
C LEU A 364 -12.25 -1.01 -27.86
N VAL A 365 -11.30 -0.67 -28.73
CA VAL A 365 -11.54 -0.43 -30.15
C VAL A 365 -12.01 -1.72 -30.87
N GLU A 366 -11.37 -2.86 -30.56
CA GLU A 366 -11.79 -4.16 -31.11
C GLU A 366 -13.23 -4.51 -30.70
N ILE A 367 -13.56 -4.38 -29.41
CA ILE A 367 -14.90 -4.64 -28.88
C ILE A 367 -15.94 -3.67 -29.48
N ALA A 368 -15.63 -2.38 -29.55
CA ALA A 368 -16.51 -1.39 -30.16
C ALA A 368 -16.83 -1.77 -31.62
N THR A 369 -15.81 -2.10 -32.40
CA THR A 369 -15.93 -2.51 -33.81
C THR A 369 -16.78 -3.77 -33.95
N ALA A 370 -16.53 -4.80 -33.12
CA ALA A 370 -17.30 -6.05 -33.12
C ALA A 370 -18.77 -5.85 -32.76
N ASN A 371 -19.08 -4.79 -32.00
CA ASN A 371 -20.43 -4.41 -31.63
C ASN A 371 -21.07 -3.39 -32.59
N GLY A 372 -20.43 -3.07 -33.71
CA GLY A 372 -20.95 -2.16 -34.73
C GLY A 372 -20.87 -0.68 -34.34
N ILE A 373 -20.13 -0.34 -33.31
CA ILE A 373 -19.86 1.05 -32.90
C ILE A 373 -18.77 1.59 -33.82
N LYS A 374 -19.15 2.55 -34.68
CA LYS A 374 -18.23 3.16 -35.63
C LYS A 374 -17.48 4.31 -35.00
N ASP A 375 -16.24 4.51 -35.44
CA ASP A 375 -15.41 5.67 -35.06
C ASP A 375 -15.12 5.81 -33.56
N PHE A 376 -15.13 4.70 -32.83
CA PHE A 376 -14.70 4.71 -31.42
C PHE A 376 -13.21 5.11 -31.34
N LYS A 377 -12.94 6.23 -30.65
CA LYS A 377 -11.58 6.76 -30.49
C LYS A 377 -11.20 6.73 -29.03
N THR A 378 -9.95 6.34 -28.78
CA THR A 378 -9.32 6.35 -27.47
C THR A 378 -8.73 7.70 -27.13
N SER A 379 -8.66 8.00 -25.85
CA SER A 379 -8.09 9.21 -25.26
C SER A 379 -6.58 9.08 -25.06
N ASN A 380 -5.90 10.21 -24.99
CA ASN A 380 -4.50 10.28 -24.53
C ASN A 380 -4.34 11.48 -23.60
N LEU A 381 -4.93 11.33 -22.41
CA LEU A 381 -4.96 12.39 -21.40
C LEU A 381 -3.55 12.67 -20.86
N GLY A 382 -3.26 13.93 -20.56
CA GLY A 382 -2.01 14.35 -19.91
C GLY A 382 -0.74 14.21 -20.75
N PHE A 383 -0.82 13.80 -22.01
CA PHE A 383 0.36 13.60 -22.86
C PHE A 383 1.23 14.85 -22.97
N GLU A 384 0.62 16.01 -23.16
CA GLU A 384 1.36 17.28 -23.27
C GLU A 384 2.02 17.68 -21.95
N ASP A 385 1.41 17.38 -20.82
CA ASP A 385 1.98 17.67 -19.50
C ASP A 385 3.21 16.81 -19.23
N ILE A 386 3.16 15.53 -19.62
CA ILE A 386 4.30 14.61 -19.51
C ILE A 386 5.46 15.09 -20.39
N GLN A 387 5.18 15.53 -21.62
CA GLN A 387 6.21 16.01 -22.55
C GLN A 387 6.91 17.29 -22.06
N LYS A 388 6.24 18.10 -21.25
CA LYS A 388 6.79 19.32 -20.65
C LYS A 388 7.53 19.04 -19.34
N PHE A 389 7.55 17.81 -18.87
CA PHE A 389 8.22 17.46 -17.61
C PHE A 389 9.73 17.67 -17.74
N ASN A 390 10.27 18.46 -16.83
CA ASN A 390 11.71 18.65 -16.68
C ASN A 390 12.19 17.77 -15.50
N PRO A 391 13.10 16.80 -15.71
CA PRO A 391 13.61 15.94 -14.66
C PRO A 391 14.25 16.68 -13.48
N GLY A 392 14.70 17.92 -13.68
CA GLY A 392 15.24 18.78 -12.61
C GLY A 392 14.17 19.49 -11.79
N GLU A 393 12.91 19.44 -12.19
CA GLU A 393 11.80 20.04 -11.46
C GLU A 393 11.09 18.99 -10.63
N LEU A 394 10.81 19.32 -9.36
CA LEU A 394 10.02 18.45 -8.51
C LEU A 394 8.61 18.33 -9.05
N TYR A 395 8.18 17.09 -9.18
CA TYR A 395 6.92 16.73 -9.81
C TYR A 395 5.69 17.30 -9.10
N TYR A 396 5.73 17.36 -7.77
CA TYR A 396 4.64 17.89 -6.97
C TYR A 396 4.75 19.42 -6.85
N LYS A 397 3.94 20.15 -7.62
CA LYS A 397 3.92 21.62 -7.54
C LYS A 397 3.27 22.14 -6.26
N VAL A 398 2.27 21.44 -5.73
CA VAL A 398 1.58 21.77 -4.47
C VAL A 398 1.00 20.49 -3.91
N ASP A 399 1.22 20.23 -2.65
CA ASP A 399 0.46 19.22 -1.95
C ASP A 399 -0.89 19.75 -1.42
N VAL A 400 -1.72 18.88 -0.90
CA VAL A 400 -3.04 19.24 -0.36
C VAL A 400 -2.97 20.19 0.85
N ASN A 401 -1.79 20.37 1.45
CA ASN A 401 -1.55 21.24 2.59
C ASN A 401 -0.92 22.58 2.17
N GLY A 402 -0.78 22.85 0.88
CA GLY A 402 -0.29 24.13 0.35
C GLY A 402 1.23 24.31 0.37
N HIS A 403 2.00 23.23 0.51
CA HIS A 403 3.46 23.31 0.49
C HIS A 403 4.00 23.57 -0.90
N LYS A 404 5.08 24.34 -0.99
CA LYS A 404 5.65 24.73 -2.28
C LYS A 404 6.36 23.56 -2.96
N ALA A 405 6.39 23.59 -4.29
CA ALA A 405 7.23 22.69 -5.07
C ALA A 405 8.67 22.71 -4.57
N GLY A 406 9.21 21.54 -4.29
CA GLY A 406 10.55 21.38 -3.73
C GLY A 406 10.61 21.18 -2.22
N GLU A 407 9.55 21.46 -1.47
CA GLU A 407 9.45 21.09 -0.07
C GLU A 407 8.93 19.66 0.02
N ARG A 408 9.83 18.69 0.10
CA ARG A 408 9.45 17.31 0.42
C ARG A 408 9.36 17.15 1.93
N TYR A 409 8.23 16.61 2.37
CA TYR A 409 8.14 16.06 3.71
C TYR A 409 8.94 14.78 3.74
N TYR A 410 10.04 14.83 4.43
CA TYR A 410 10.68 13.63 4.93
C TYR A 410 9.90 13.24 6.20
N ALA A 411 8.88 12.40 6.01
CA ALA A 411 8.13 11.84 7.13
C ALA A 411 9.00 10.92 7.97
#